data_bf7089f15a0fe45db0502bb30d9de22c
#
_entry.id   bf7089f15a0fe45db0502bb30d9de22c
#
_cell.length_a   1.000
_cell.length_b   1.000
_cell.length_c   1.000
_cell.angle_alpha   90.00
_cell.angle_beta   90.00
_cell.angle_gamma   90.00
#
_symmetry.space_group_name_H-M   'P 1'
#
loop_
_entity.id
_entity.type
_entity.pdbx_description
1 polymer ?
#
loop_
_entity_poly.entity_id
_entity_poly.type
_entity_poly.pdbx_seq_one_letter_code
_entity_poly.pdbx_strand_id
1 'polypeptide(L)'
;MTIEIKAPTFPESVADGTVATWHKQPGQAVARDELIVDIETDKVVLEVVAPADGVIKEIFKGEGDTVLSAEVIAIFEEGAAASAAPAAATPAEASAPAAAAEEVSDESGFGPAVRKLLDENNLKAADIKGTGKGGRITKEDVLNHLKNKPAAPAAAAVPAAVVEVAAGPRVEKRVPMTRLRATIAKRLVEAQQSAAMLTTYNEVNMKPVMELRSRYKDLFEKTHNGVRLGFMSFFVKAATEALKRFPAVNASLDGNDIVYHGYQDIGVAVSTERGLVVPVLRDTDDMGLADVERTINDFAKRGREGKLGMEDMQGGTFTITNGGVFGSLMSTPILNPPQTAILGMHKIQERPMAVNGQVVILPMMYLALSYDHRLIDGKEAVQFLVTIKDLLEDPARLLLDI
;
A
#
# COMPACT_ATOMS: atom_id res chain seq x y z
N MET A 1 22.84 23.70 21.49
CA MET A 1 23.61 24.16 20.30
C MET A 1 22.65 24.37 19.14
N THR A 2 22.95 25.31 18.21
CA THR A 2 22.05 25.54 17.06
C THR A 2 22.50 24.64 15.92
N ILE A 3 21.58 23.80 15.41
CA ILE A 3 21.83 22.87 14.32
C ILE A 3 20.96 23.28 13.14
N GLU A 4 21.51 23.28 11.94
CA GLU A 4 20.76 23.51 10.70
C GLU A 4 20.08 22.21 10.26
N ILE A 5 18.76 22.23 10.12
CA ILE A 5 18.01 21.14 9.48
C ILE A 5 18.08 21.39 7.97
N LYS A 6 18.62 20.40 7.25
CA LYS A 6 18.77 20.44 5.79
C LYS A 6 17.88 19.42 5.12
N ALA A 7 17.42 19.77 3.92
CA ALA A 7 16.81 18.80 3.03
C ALA A 7 17.80 17.65 2.78
N PRO A 8 17.34 16.40 2.68
CA PRO A 8 18.22 15.28 2.36
C PRO A 8 18.83 15.44 0.95
N THR A 9 19.92 14.72 0.70
CA THR A 9 20.51 14.69 -0.64
C THR A 9 19.57 13.96 -1.58
N PHE A 10 19.18 14.62 -2.66
CA PHE A 10 18.31 14.02 -3.67
C PHE A 10 19.12 13.14 -4.62
N PRO A 11 18.52 12.05 -5.17
CA PRO A 11 19.14 11.28 -6.24
C PRO A 11 19.47 12.16 -7.47
N GLU A 12 20.48 11.81 -8.26
CA GLU A 12 20.95 12.57 -9.44
C GLU A 12 19.83 12.92 -10.45
N SER A 13 18.75 12.15 -10.47
CA SER A 13 17.60 12.38 -11.35
C SER A 13 16.53 13.32 -10.79
N VAL A 14 16.72 13.87 -9.59
CA VAL A 14 15.77 14.76 -8.89
C VAL A 14 16.42 16.11 -8.65
N ALA A 15 15.96 17.14 -9.36
CA ALA A 15 16.54 18.47 -9.30
C ALA A 15 16.12 19.25 -8.03
N ASP A 16 14.87 19.09 -7.59
CA ASP A 16 14.27 19.83 -6.49
C ASP A 16 13.16 19.01 -5.80
N GLY A 17 12.80 19.38 -4.57
CA GLY A 17 11.69 18.87 -3.80
C GLY A 17 10.73 19.97 -3.38
N THR A 18 9.58 19.62 -2.84
CA THR A 18 8.61 20.56 -2.27
C THR A 18 8.33 20.14 -0.82
N VAL A 19 8.33 21.07 0.10
CA VAL A 19 7.91 20.82 1.49
C VAL A 19 6.44 20.45 1.49
N ALA A 20 6.11 19.22 1.84
CA ALA A 20 4.73 18.71 1.80
C ALA A 20 3.99 19.05 3.10
N THR A 21 4.51 18.63 4.24
CA THR A 21 3.86 18.84 5.54
C THR A 21 4.88 18.99 6.65
N TRP A 22 4.70 20.00 7.50
CA TRP A 22 5.41 20.13 8.76
C TRP A 22 4.65 19.44 9.87
N HIS A 23 5.24 18.39 10.47
CA HIS A 23 4.66 17.66 11.61
C HIS A 23 4.88 18.38 12.94
N LYS A 24 5.80 19.34 12.97
CA LYS A 24 6.16 20.13 14.15
C LYS A 24 6.20 21.61 13.80
N GLN A 25 5.73 22.42 14.74
CA GLN A 25 5.74 23.88 14.61
C GLN A 25 6.91 24.51 15.38
N PRO A 26 7.32 25.75 15.05
CA PRO A 26 8.31 26.48 15.84
C PRO A 26 7.92 26.56 17.33
N GLY A 27 8.86 26.25 18.20
CA GLY A 27 8.63 26.22 19.65
C GLY A 27 8.15 24.88 20.22
N GLN A 28 7.85 23.88 19.40
CA GLN A 28 7.48 22.54 19.88
C GLN A 28 8.74 21.70 20.15
N ALA A 29 8.68 20.94 21.25
CA ALA A 29 9.69 19.95 21.58
C ALA A 29 9.65 18.76 20.62
N VAL A 30 10.80 18.29 20.22
CA VAL A 30 11.00 17.19 19.30
C VAL A 30 12.02 16.24 19.90
N ALA A 31 11.72 14.95 19.91
CA ALA A 31 12.65 13.91 20.33
C ALA A 31 13.58 13.54 19.17
N ARG A 32 14.76 13.00 19.50
CA ARG A 32 15.69 12.47 18.52
C ARG A 32 15.00 11.42 17.65
N ASP A 33 15.29 11.42 16.34
CA ASP A 33 14.71 10.55 15.33
C ASP A 33 13.18 10.71 15.13
N GLU A 34 12.56 11.74 15.73
CA GLU A 34 11.16 12.07 15.51
C GLU A 34 11.00 12.82 14.17
N LEU A 35 9.95 12.47 13.42
CA LEU A 35 9.64 13.07 12.12
C LEU A 35 9.28 14.55 12.28
N ILE A 36 9.98 15.41 11.53
CA ILE A 36 9.80 16.86 11.55
C ILE A 36 9.03 17.35 10.32
N VAL A 37 9.47 16.95 9.14
CA VAL A 37 8.91 17.46 7.88
C VAL A 37 9.05 16.43 6.77
N ASP A 38 8.03 16.38 5.90
CA ASP A 38 8.02 15.58 4.66
C ASP A 38 8.37 16.47 3.47
N ILE A 39 9.32 16.01 2.66
CA ILE A 39 9.71 16.65 1.40
C ILE A 39 9.27 15.74 0.25
N GLU A 40 8.32 16.23 -0.55
CA GLU A 40 7.81 15.52 -1.72
C GLU A 40 8.67 15.84 -2.95
N THR A 41 9.13 14.80 -3.63
CA THR A 41 9.79 14.91 -4.93
C THR A 41 8.89 14.33 -6.02
N ASP A 42 9.30 14.40 -7.27
CA ASP A 42 8.53 13.82 -8.39
C ASP A 42 8.46 12.28 -8.37
N LYS A 43 9.24 11.62 -7.49
CA LYS A 43 9.34 10.16 -7.43
C LYS A 43 9.08 9.57 -6.04
N VAL A 44 9.49 10.26 -4.98
CA VAL A 44 9.47 9.74 -3.59
C VAL A 44 9.21 10.87 -2.62
N VAL A 45 8.55 10.56 -1.50
CA VAL A 45 8.48 11.43 -0.33
C VAL A 45 9.66 11.11 0.58
N LEU A 46 10.45 12.11 0.94
CA LEU A 46 11.60 12.00 1.82
C LEU A 46 11.24 12.55 3.19
N GLU A 47 11.42 11.74 4.21
CA GLU A 47 11.15 12.07 5.60
C GLU A 47 12.41 12.68 6.23
N VAL A 48 12.27 13.85 6.86
CA VAL A 48 13.34 14.50 7.61
C VAL A 48 13.06 14.34 9.10
N VAL A 49 14.00 13.70 9.81
CA VAL A 49 13.91 13.45 11.25
C VAL A 49 14.82 14.34 12.06
N ALA A 50 14.51 14.49 13.35
CA ALA A 50 15.31 15.30 14.27
C ALA A 50 16.69 14.67 14.54
N PRO A 51 17.78 15.43 14.47
CA PRO A 51 19.13 14.93 14.76
C PRO A 51 19.40 14.68 16.25
N ALA A 52 18.66 15.36 17.13
CA ALA A 52 18.78 15.29 18.59
C ALA A 52 17.48 15.73 19.27
N ASP A 53 17.40 15.59 20.60
CA ASP A 53 16.32 16.16 21.41
C ASP A 53 16.44 17.69 21.46
N GLY A 54 15.35 18.41 21.17
CA GLY A 54 15.40 19.87 21.15
C GLY A 54 14.11 20.54 20.67
N VAL A 55 14.21 21.75 20.12
CA VAL A 55 13.08 22.58 19.68
C VAL A 55 13.38 23.19 18.30
N ILE A 56 12.39 23.21 17.42
CA ILE A 56 12.47 23.97 16.15
C ILE A 56 12.39 25.47 16.49
N LYS A 57 13.45 26.23 16.17
CA LYS A 57 13.51 27.65 16.44
C LYS A 57 12.84 28.49 15.37
N GLU A 58 13.15 28.20 14.11
CA GLU A 58 12.68 28.99 12.98
C GLU A 58 12.57 28.07 11.74
N ILE A 59 11.51 28.25 10.96
CA ILE A 59 11.27 27.57 9.70
C ILE A 59 11.49 28.58 8.57
N PHE A 60 12.39 28.27 7.64
CA PHE A 60 12.70 29.13 6.49
C PHE A 60 11.85 28.77 5.26
N LYS A 61 11.45 27.51 5.14
CA LYS A 61 10.67 27.01 4.02
C LYS A 61 9.34 26.46 4.56
N GLY A 62 8.25 27.14 4.20
CA GLY A 62 6.90 26.74 4.56
C GLY A 62 6.37 25.57 3.72
N GLU A 63 5.18 25.08 4.08
CA GLU A 63 4.48 24.08 3.26
C GLU A 63 4.18 24.64 1.86
N GLY A 64 4.54 23.87 0.83
CA GLY A 64 4.42 24.26 -0.57
C GLY A 64 5.66 24.93 -1.17
N ASP A 65 6.68 25.25 -0.37
CA ASP A 65 7.92 25.86 -0.87
C ASP A 65 8.83 24.84 -1.53
N THR A 66 9.50 25.26 -2.59
CA THR A 66 10.50 24.43 -3.28
C THR A 66 11.84 24.49 -2.54
N VAL A 67 12.48 23.33 -2.39
CA VAL A 67 13.77 23.14 -1.73
C VAL A 67 14.74 22.37 -2.64
N LEU A 68 16.01 22.74 -2.59
CA LEU A 68 17.09 22.08 -3.29
C LEU A 68 17.75 21.00 -2.42
N SER A 69 18.53 20.13 -3.04
CA SER A 69 19.33 19.12 -2.33
C SER A 69 20.26 19.79 -1.31
N ALA A 70 20.23 19.32 -0.06
CA ALA A 70 21.02 19.84 1.07
C ALA A 70 20.75 21.31 1.44
N GLU A 71 19.66 21.92 0.96
CA GLU A 71 19.25 23.29 1.35
C GLU A 71 18.80 23.34 2.80
N VAL A 72 19.12 24.43 3.51
CA VAL A 72 18.70 24.66 4.91
C VAL A 72 17.20 25.01 4.91
N ILE A 73 16.40 24.23 5.63
CA ILE A 73 14.94 24.39 5.69
C ILE A 73 14.45 24.92 7.04
N ALA A 74 15.20 24.67 8.12
CA ALA A 74 14.89 25.18 9.45
C ALA A 74 16.13 25.27 10.35
N ILE A 75 16.01 26.00 11.46
CA ILE A 75 16.98 26.03 12.55
C ILE A 75 16.42 25.27 13.74
N PHE A 76 17.24 24.37 14.27
CA PHE A 76 16.94 23.51 15.42
C PHE A 76 17.87 23.86 16.58
N GLU A 77 17.36 23.92 17.80
CA GLU A 77 18.14 24.21 19.02
C GLU A 77 18.12 22.96 19.92
N GLU A 78 19.29 22.34 20.06
CA GLU A 78 19.50 21.14 20.88
C GLU A 78 19.41 21.50 22.38
N GLY A 79 18.65 20.72 23.15
CA GLY A 79 18.57 20.85 24.61
C GLY A 79 17.69 22.00 25.13
N ALA A 80 16.92 22.68 24.28
CA ALA A 80 15.97 23.70 24.73
C ALA A 80 14.71 23.00 25.31
N ALA A 81 14.40 23.23 26.58
CA ALA A 81 13.14 22.83 27.16
C ALA A 81 11.99 23.66 26.53
N ALA A 82 10.91 22.98 26.12
CA ALA A 82 9.76 23.62 25.49
C ALA A 82 9.25 24.80 26.32
N SER A 83 9.28 26.00 25.76
CA SER A 83 8.57 27.17 26.31
C SER A 83 7.08 26.97 25.99
N ALA A 84 6.27 26.66 26.98
CA ALA A 84 4.83 26.57 26.86
C ALA A 84 4.24 27.92 26.43
N ALA A 85 3.65 27.98 25.25
CA ALA A 85 2.80 29.08 24.84
C ALA A 85 1.47 29.04 25.62
N PRO A 86 0.85 30.17 25.97
CA PRO A 86 -0.22 30.24 26.97
C PRO A 86 -1.56 29.73 26.43
N ALA A 87 -2.08 28.67 27.03
CA ALA A 87 -3.49 28.30 26.90
C ALA A 87 -4.31 29.15 27.86
N ALA A 88 -5.36 29.76 27.35
CA ALA A 88 -6.34 30.58 28.07
C ALA A 88 -7.02 29.78 29.19
N ALA A 89 -7.12 30.49 30.31
CA ALA A 89 -7.69 30.01 31.58
C ALA A 89 -9.21 29.85 31.57
N THR A 90 -9.72 28.91 32.38
CA THR A 90 -10.69 29.19 33.47
C THR A 90 -11.04 27.95 34.26
N PRO A 91 -11.69 28.05 35.49
CA PRO A 91 -10.92 27.95 36.73
C PRO A 91 -11.36 26.81 37.68
N ALA A 92 -10.46 26.52 38.58
CA ALA A 92 -10.58 26.09 39.98
C ALA A 92 -11.73 25.20 40.46
N GLU A 93 -11.40 24.10 41.15
CA GLU A 93 -11.59 24.07 42.61
C GLU A 93 -10.76 22.95 43.27
N ALA A 94 -10.35 23.31 44.43
CA ALA A 94 -9.34 22.79 45.31
C ALA A 94 -9.62 21.42 45.94
N SER A 95 -8.60 20.64 46.24
CA SER A 95 -8.10 20.40 47.60
C SER A 95 -7.02 19.32 47.62
N ALA A 96 -5.88 19.69 48.18
CA ALA A 96 -4.85 18.76 48.67
C ALA A 96 -5.28 18.21 50.05
N PRO A 97 -4.58 17.27 50.70
CA PRO A 97 -3.12 17.24 50.83
C PRO A 97 -2.43 15.86 50.74
N ALA A 98 -1.13 15.98 50.69
CA ALA A 98 -0.03 15.05 50.77
C ALA A 98 -0.13 13.85 51.73
N ALA A 99 0.47 12.76 51.31
CA ALA A 99 1.35 11.96 52.19
C ALA A 99 2.40 11.22 51.36
N ALA A 100 3.62 11.46 51.73
CA ALA A 100 4.81 10.73 51.30
C ALA A 100 4.73 9.27 51.76
N ALA A 101 5.34 8.37 51.06
CA ALA A 101 6.14 7.28 51.65
C ALA A 101 6.63 6.31 50.55
N GLU A 102 7.91 6.25 50.47
CA GLU A 102 8.77 5.08 50.59
C GLU A 102 8.84 4.15 49.39
N GLU A 103 9.98 4.23 48.77
CA GLU A 103 10.61 3.14 48.02
C GLU A 103 10.69 1.89 48.91
N VAL A 104 10.07 0.81 48.49
CA VAL A 104 10.42 -0.52 48.93
C VAL A 104 10.75 -1.37 47.72
N SER A 105 12.05 -1.47 47.49
CA SER A 105 12.66 -2.53 46.73
C SER A 105 12.47 -3.86 47.45
N ASP A 106 11.64 -4.77 46.93
CA ASP A 106 11.76 -6.17 47.29
C ASP A 106 11.50 -7.08 46.09
N GLU A 107 12.61 -7.64 45.56
CA GLU A 107 12.70 -8.52 44.39
C GLU A 107 12.27 -9.98 44.68
N SER A 108 11.57 -10.32 45.72
CA SER A 108 11.37 -11.70 46.18
C SER A 108 9.95 -12.28 46.13
N GLY A 109 9.03 -11.65 45.37
CA GLY A 109 7.60 -12.00 45.39
C GLY A 109 7.06 -12.90 44.29
N PHE A 110 7.80 -13.19 43.23
CA PHE A 110 7.25 -13.82 42.02
C PHE A 110 7.78 -15.22 41.78
N GLY A 111 6.90 -16.16 41.39
CA GLY A 111 7.31 -17.50 40.95
C GLY A 111 8.06 -17.46 39.61
N PRO A 112 8.96 -18.45 39.33
CA PRO A 112 9.78 -18.46 38.12
C PRO A 112 8.97 -18.41 36.81
N ALA A 113 7.74 -18.94 36.80
CA ALA A 113 6.86 -18.92 35.66
C ALA A 113 6.26 -17.52 35.38
N VAL A 114 6.04 -16.70 36.45
CA VAL A 114 5.55 -15.32 36.31
C VAL A 114 6.66 -14.41 35.80
N ARG A 115 7.89 -14.59 36.32
CA ARG A 115 9.07 -13.84 35.89
C ARG A 115 9.34 -14.04 34.40
N LYS A 116 9.30 -15.29 33.92
CA LYS A 116 9.48 -15.62 32.52
C LYS A 116 8.40 -14.97 31.62
N LEU A 117 7.14 -14.94 32.04
CA LEU A 117 6.05 -14.31 31.30
C LEU A 117 6.13 -12.78 31.29
N LEU A 118 6.65 -12.17 32.34
CA LEU A 118 6.90 -10.72 32.40
C LEU A 118 8.03 -10.33 31.45
N ASP A 119 9.13 -11.10 31.44
CA ASP A 119 10.28 -10.87 30.56
C ASP A 119 9.93 -11.09 29.09
N GLU A 120 9.21 -12.17 28.76
CA GLU A 120 8.78 -12.48 27.40
C GLU A 120 7.82 -11.42 26.80
N ASN A 121 7.08 -10.70 27.65
CA ASN A 121 6.09 -9.71 27.20
C ASN A 121 6.47 -8.26 27.55
N ASN A 122 7.69 -8.02 28.03
CA ASN A 122 8.22 -6.70 28.40
C ASN A 122 7.30 -5.92 29.35
N LEU A 123 6.71 -6.62 30.34
CA LEU A 123 5.78 -6.06 31.31
C LEU A 123 6.47 -5.78 32.65
N LYS A 124 6.17 -4.63 33.24
CA LYS A 124 6.65 -4.32 34.60
C LYS A 124 5.67 -4.90 35.65
N ALA A 125 6.19 -5.55 36.65
CA ALA A 125 5.38 -6.13 37.74
C ALA A 125 4.47 -5.09 38.44
N ALA A 126 4.87 -3.84 38.45
CA ALA A 126 4.10 -2.73 39.02
C ALA A 126 2.78 -2.43 38.29
N ASP A 127 2.67 -2.84 37.03
CA ASP A 127 1.50 -2.56 36.18
C ASP A 127 0.40 -3.63 36.33
N ILE A 128 0.64 -4.69 37.12
CA ILE A 128 -0.26 -5.82 37.24
C ILE A 128 -0.70 -5.98 38.69
N LYS A 129 -2.03 -5.89 38.92
CA LYS A 129 -2.60 -6.11 40.26
C LYS A 129 -2.65 -7.61 40.57
N GLY A 130 -1.83 -8.06 41.55
CA GLY A 130 -1.81 -9.46 41.98
C GLY A 130 -3.07 -9.86 42.75
N THR A 131 -3.68 -10.99 42.40
CA THR A 131 -4.84 -11.58 43.08
C THR A 131 -4.49 -12.76 44.00
N GLY A 132 -3.22 -13.19 44.03
CA GLY A 132 -2.74 -14.30 44.85
C GLY A 132 -2.65 -13.99 46.33
N LYS A 133 -2.47 -15.04 47.15
CA LYS A 133 -2.39 -14.93 48.64
C LYS A 133 -1.27 -13.98 49.07
N GLY A 134 -1.63 -12.87 49.71
CA GLY A 134 -0.69 -11.82 50.11
C GLY A 134 -0.34 -10.83 49.00
N GLY A 135 -1.22 -10.62 47.98
CA GLY A 135 -0.99 -9.65 46.91
C GLY A 135 -0.01 -10.11 45.81
N ARG A 136 0.35 -11.38 45.80
CA ARG A 136 1.29 -11.93 44.79
C ARG A 136 0.66 -12.00 43.38
N ILE A 137 1.42 -11.65 42.39
CA ILE A 137 1.03 -11.79 40.99
C ILE A 137 1.08 -13.26 40.57
N THR A 138 -0.06 -13.76 40.07
CA THR A 138 -0.18 -15.12 39.57
C THR A 138 -0.02 -15.16 38.04
N LYS A 139 0.21 -16.34 37.46
CA LYS A 139 0.25 -16.53 36.02
C LYS A 139 -1.04 -16.08 35.35
N GLU A 140 -2.18 -16.26 35.99
CA GLU A 140 -3.49 -15.88 35.47
C GLU A 140 -3.66 -14.34 35.46
N ASP A 141 -3.08 -13.61 36.41
CA ASP A 141 -3.11 -12.15 36.44
C ASP A 141 -2.36 -11.55 35.26
N VAL A 142 -1.19 -12.11 34.91
CA VAL A 142 -0.42 -11.70 33.74
C VAL A 142 -1.20 -11.99 32.46
N LEU A 143 -1.79 -13.16 32.31
CA LEU A 143 -2.59 -13.53 31.14
C LEU A 143 -3.86 -12.69 31.02
N ASN A 144 -4.52 -12.35 32.11
CA ASN A 144 -5.68 -11.48 32.12
C ASN A 144 -5.31 -10.03 31.82
N HIS A 145 -4.17 -9.56 32.30
CA HIS A 145 -3.64 -8.24 31.95
C HIS A 145 -3.32 -8.15 30.44
N LEU A 146 -2.74 -9.20 29.85
CA LEU A 146 -2.49 -9.28 28.41
C LEU A 146 -3.80 -9.34 27.59
N LYS A 147 -4.83 -10.01 28.09
CA LYS A 147 -6.15 -10.07 27.42
C LYS A 147 -6.94 -8.77 27.57
N ASN A 148 -6.79 -8.06 28.67
CA ASN A 148 -7.51 -6.83 29.00
C ASN A 148 -6.68 -5.57 28.74
N LYS A 149 -5.43 -5.69 28.24
CA LYS A 149 -4.68 -4.52 27.80
C LYS A 149 -5.52 -3.88 26.69
N PRO A 150 -6.06 -2.65 26.86
CA PRO A 150 -6.67 -1.94 25.77
C PRO A 150 -5.61 -1.93 24.68
N ALA A 151 -5.93 -2.41 23.49
CA ALA A 151 -5.07 -2.24 22.35
C ALA A 151 -4.60 -0.79 22.40
N ALA A 152 -3.29 -0.58 22.46
CA ALA A 152 -2.73 0.77 22.30
C ALA A 152 -3.52 1.36 21.13
N PRO A 153 -4.07 2.58 21.23
CA PRO A 153 -4.84 3.14 20.13
C PRO A 153 -3.97 2.91 18.90
N ALA A 154 -4.45 2.04 18.01
CA ALA A 154 -3.84 1.87 16.70
C ALA A 154 -3.63 3.31 16.26
N ALA A 155 -2.38 3.68 15.94
CA ALA A 155 -2.06 5.00 15.45
C ALA A 155 -3.19 5.32 14.49
N ALA A 156 -4.03 6.28 14.85
CA ALA A 156 -5.24 6.59 14.12
C ALA A 156 -4.75 6.80 12.71
N ALA A 157 -5.17 5.94 11.79
CA ALA A 157 -4.94 6.15 10.37
C ALA A 157 -5.32 7.59 10.15
N VAL A 158 -4.36 8.43 9.79
CA VAL A 158 -4.59 9.83 9.52
C VAL A 158 -5.64 9.80 8.43
N PRO A 159 -6.91 10.19 8.68
CA PRO A 159 -7.93 10.15 7.66
C PRO A 159 -7.38 11.02 6.54
N ALA A 160 -7.34 10.49 5.32
CA ALA A 160 -7.00 11.26 4.14
C ALA A 160 -7.71 12.60 4.29
N ALA A 161 -6.95 13.70 4.35
CA ALA A 161 -7.44 15.00 4.79
C ALA A 161 -8.73 15.30 4.02
N VAL A 162 -9.86 15.16 4.69
CA VAL A 162 -11.16 15.53 4.15
C VAL A 162 -11.07 17.04 3.99
N VAL A 163 -10.98 17.49 2.75
CA VAL A 163 -10.98 18.91 2.45
C VAL A 163 -12.33 19.45 2.89
N GLU A 164 -12.42 19.99 4.12
CA GLU A 164 -13.63 20.65 4.59
C GLU A 164 -13.90 21.84 3.70
N VAL A 165 -14.94 21.71 2.90
CA VAL A 165 -15.51 22.85 2.19
C VAL A 165 -16.48 23.53 3.17
N ALA A 166 -16.23 24.79 3.53
CA ALA A 166 -17.09 25.56 4.41
C ALA A 166 -18.54 25.46 3.95
N ALA A 167 -19.47 25.16 4.87
CA ALA A 167 -20.89 25.05 4.57
C ALA A 167 -21.46 26.42 4.18
N GLY A 168 -21.97 26.55 2.94
CA GLY A 168 -22.58 27.79 2.44
C GLY A 168 -23.02 27.64 0.97
N PRO A 169 -23.94 28.45 0.46
CA PRO A 169 -24.34 28.38 -0.93
C PRO A 169 -23.16 28.80 -1.82
N ARG A 170 -22.73 27.88 -2.69
CA ARG A 170 -21.71 28.10 -3.75
C ARG A 170 -20.31 28.46 -3.25
N VAL A 171 -19.84 27.87 -2.15
CA VAL A 171 -18.45 28.05 -1.69
C VAL A 171 -17.52 27.18 -2.52
N GLU A 172 -16.50 27.78 -3.13
CA GLU A 172 -15.43 27.11 -3.86
C GLU A 172 -14.14 27.18 -3.04
N LYS A 173 -13.47 26.05 -2.87
CA LYS A 173 -12.15 25.98 -2.26
C LYS A 173 -11.14 25.52 -3.32
N ARG A 174 -10.18 26.37 -3.65
CA ARG A 174 -9.06 26.03 -4.54
C ARG A 174 -7.92 25.48 -3.72
N VAL A 175 -7.51 24.25 -4.03
CA VAL A 175 -6.38 23.59 -3.41
C VAL A 175 -5.44 23.15 -4.53
N PRO A 176 -4.15 23.51 -4.52
CA PRO A 176 -3.19 23.03 -5.52
C PRO A 176 -3.06 21.50 -5.42
N MET A 177 -2.80 20.86 -6.55
CA MET A 177 -2.46 19.42 -6.55
C MET A 177 -1.12 19.22 -5.86
N THR A 178 -0.98 18.11 -5.11
CA THR A 178 0.34 17.69 -4.66
C THR A 178 1.22 17.38 -5.88
N ARG A 179 2.53 17.49 -5.72
CA ARG A 179 3.50 17.25 -6.80
C ARG A 179 3.37 15.84 -7.39
N LEU A 180 3.23 14.84 -6.51
CA LEU A 180 3.00 13.47 -6.93
C LEU A 180 1.73 13.35 -7.80
N ARG A 181 0.61 13.96 -7.37
CA ARG A 181 -0.63 13.93 -8.14
C ARG A 181 -0.52 14.64 -9.49
N ALA A 182 0.20 15.76 -9.54
CA ALA A 182 0.46 16.48 -10.79
C ALA A 182 1.29 15.63 -11.76
N THR A 183 2.33 14.95 -11.28
CA THR A 183 3.16 14.02 -12.08
C THR A 183 2.33 12.84 -12.60
N ILE A 184 1.49 12.22 -11.76
CA ILE A 184 0.58 11.13 -12.18
C ILE A 184 -0.38 11.63 -13.25
N ALA A 185 -1.00 12.81 -13.06
CA ALA A 185 -1.93 13.39 -14.03
C ALA A 185 -1.25 13.60 -15.40
N LYS A 186 -0.03 14.15 -15.41
CA LYS A 186 0.76 14.32 -16.63
C LYS A 186 1.01 12.99 -17.33
N ARG A 187 1.50 11.98 -16.62
CA ARG A 187 1.78 10.63 -17.17
C ARG A 187 0.55 9.95 -17.73
N LEU A 188 -0.61 10.08 -17.07
CA LEU A 188 -1.86 9.49 -17.57
C LEU A 188 -2.34 10.15 -18.86
N VAL A 189 -2.22 11.47 -18.99
CA VAL A 189 -2.55 12.21 -20.20
C VAL A 189 -1.58 11.82 -21.33
N GLU A 190 -0.28 11.76 -21.05
CA GLU A 190 0.74 11.32 -22.02
C GLU A 190 0.47 9.89 -22.51
N ALA A 191 0.11 8.96 -21.63
CA ALA A 191 -0.23 7.58 -21.98
C ALA A 191 -1.42 7.50 -22.95
N GLN A 192 -2.46 8.32 -22.72
CA GLN A 192 -3.63 8.39 -23.60
C GLN A 192 -3.33 9.04 -24.95
N GLN A 193 -2.45 10.02 -24.99
CA GLN A 193 -2.12 10.77 -26.22
C GLN A 193 -1.07 10.07 -27.07
N SER A 194 -0.20 9.25 -26.48
CA SER A 194 0.91 8.58 -27.17
C SER A 194 0.55 7.25 -27.81
N ALA A 195 -0.64 6.70 -27.54
CA ALA A 195 -1.08 5.40 -28.05
C ALA A 195 -2.41 5.50 -28.80
N ALA A 196 -2.58 4.67 -29.83
CA ALA A 196 -3.88 4.45 -30.48
C ALA A 196 -4.69 3.44 -29.66
N MET A 197 -5.14 3.87 -28.46
CA MET A 197 -5.73 2.99 -27.46
C MET A 197 -7.11 2.52 -27.87
N LEU A 198 -7.29 1.19 -27.91
CA LEU A 198 -8.58 0.53 -28.09
C LEU A 198 -8.81 -0.45 -26.94
N THR A 199 -10.08 -0.72 -26.64
CA THR A 199 -10.45 -1.69 -25.59
C THR A 199 -11.40 -2.72 -26.18
N THR A 200 -11.09 -4.01 -25.96
CA THR A 200 -12.00 -5.12 -26.23
C THR A 200 -12.43 -5.77 -24.91
N TYR A 201 -13.62 -6.36 -24.93
CA TYR A 201 -14.20 -6.97 -23.73
C TYR A 201 -14.56 -8.43 -23.98
N ASN A 202 -14.52 -9.21 -22.90
CA ASN A 202 -15.09 -10.54 -22.86
C ASN A 202 -15.70 -10.80 -21.48
N GLU A 203 -16.54 -11.80 -21.38
CA GLU A 203 -17.08 -12.26 -20.11
C GLU A 203 -16.56 -13.66 -19.81
N VAL A 204 -16.26 -13.94 -18.55
CA VAL A 204 -15.74 -15.21 -18.08
C VAL A 204 -16.61 -15.78 -16.97
N ASN A 205 -16.87 -17.08 -17.07
CA ASN A 205 -17.53 -17.84 -16.02
C ASN A 205 -16.50 -18.23 -14.94
N MET A 206 -16.61 -17.61 -13.78
CA MET A 206 -15.69 -17.83 -12.66
C MET A 206 -15.98 -19.09 -11.83
N LYS A 207 -17.08 -19.81 -12.12
CA LYS A 207 -17.49 -21.00 -11.34
C LYS A 207 -16.38 -22.05 -11.22
N PRO A 208 -15.66 -22.46 -12.30
CA PRO A 208 -14.62 -23.48 -12.21
C PRO A 208 -13.46 -23.06 -11.28
N VAL A 209 -12.97 -21.82 -11.41
CA VAL A 209 -11.92 -21.30 -10.51
C VAL A 209 -12.40 -21.21 -9.06
N MET A 210 -13.64 -20.77 -8.83
CA MET A 210 -14.24 -20.69 -7.49
C MET A 210 -14.38 -22.07 -6.84
N GLU A 211 -14.83 -23.07 -7.59
CA GLU A 211 -14.96 -24.46 -7.12
C GLU A 211 -13.60 -25.06 -6.80
N LEU A 212 -12.61 -24.89 -7.70
CA LEU A 212 -11.25 -25.34 -7.49
C LEU A 212 -10.67 -24.72 -6.22
N ARG A 213 -10.78 -23.39 -6.09
CA ARG A 213 -10.33 -22.67 -4.91
C ARG A 213 -11.04 -23.16 -3.64
N SER A 214 -12.35 -23.30 -3.66
CA SER A 214 -13.13 -23.78 -2.50
C SER A 214 -12.69 -25.17 -2.05
N ARG A 215 -12.38 -26.08 -3.00
CA ARG A 215 -11.93 -27.44 -2.73
C ARG A 215 -10.54 -27.49 -2.09
N TYR A 216 -9.61 -26.64 -2.51
CA TYR A 216 -8.20 -26.77 -2.17
C TYR A 216 -7.65 -25.68 -1.27
N LYS A 217 -8.37 -24.60 -0.95
CA LYS A 217 -7.87 -23.45 -0.17
C LYS A 217 -7.22 -23.84 1.15
N ASP A 218 -7.83 -24.74 1.92
CA ASP A 218 -7.35 -25.12 3.25
C ASP A 218 -6.08 -26.03 3.17
N LEU A 219 -6.03 -26.93 2.18
CA LEU A 219 -4.87 -27.76 1.91
C LEU A 219 -3.70 -26.90 1.38
N PHE A 220 -4.00 -25.97 0.46
CA PHE A 220 -3.04 -25.05 -0.11
C PHE A 220 -2.39 -24.17 0.96
N GLU A 221 -3.19 -23.57 1.85
CA GLU A 221 -2.69 -22.73 2.95
C GLU A 221 -1.77 -23.50 3.89
N LYS A 222 -2.13 -24.76 4.22
CA LYS A 222 -1.29 -25.66 5.04
C LYS A 222 0.02 -26.03 4.35
N THR A 223 -0.02 -26.34 3.05
CA THR A 223 1.15 -26.80 2.30
C THR A 223 2.11 -25.66 2.01
N HIS A 224 1.61 -24.45 1.82
CA HIS A 224 2.41 -23.27 1.43
C HIS A 224 2.61 -22.26 2.58
N ASN A 225 2.79 -22.73 3.81
CA ASN A 225 3.18 -21.92 4.99
C ASN A 225 2.23 -20.73 5.24
N GLY A 226 0.92 -20.94 5.14
CA GLY A 226 -0.08 -19.92 5.41
C GLY A 226 -0.42 -19.00 4.22
N VAL A 227 0.14 -19.24 3.04
CA VAL A 227 -0.23 -18.51 1.82
C VAL A 227 -1.62 -18.94 1.38
N ARG A 228 -2.52 -17.97 1.24
CA ARG A 228 -3.90 -18.23 0.82
C ARG A 228 -4.01 -18.28 -0.70
N LEU A 229 -4.76 -19.26 -1.22
CA LEU A 229 -5.07 -19.34 -2.64
C LEU A 229 -6.09 -18.25 -3.02
N GLY A 230 -5.61 -17.19 -3.66
CA GLY A 230 -6.40 -16.06 -4.16
C GLY A 230 -6.87 -16.29 -5.60
N PHE A 231 -7.50 -15.26 -6.17
CA PHE A 231 -7.87 -15.26 -7.59
C PHE A 231 -6.73 -14.74 -8.48
N MET A 232 -5.88 -13.86 -7.94
CA MET A 232 -4.86 -13.18 -8.73
C MET A 232 -3.85 -14.14 -9.36
N SER A 233 -3.48 -15.20 -8.65
CA SER A 233 -2.56 -16.21 -9.18
C SER A 233 -3.09 -16.92 -10.42
N PHE A 234 -4.39 -17.19 -10.51
CA PHE A 234 -5.01 -17.76 -11.71
C PHE A 234 -4.97 -16.80 -12.89
N PHE A 235 -5.26 -15.50 -12.63
CA PHE A 235 -5.21 -14.48 -13.68
C PHE A 235 -3.79 -14.22 -14.16
N VAL A 236 -2.81 -14.16 -13.26
CA VAL A 236 -1.40 -14.00 -13.61
C VAL A 236 -0.94 -15.18 -14.46
N LYS A 237 -1.19 -16.43 -14.05
CA LYS A 237 -0.79 -17.61 -14.84
C LYS A 237 -1.51 -17.69 -16.19
N ALA A 238 -2.82 -17.39 -16.24
CA ALA A 238 -3.55 -17.36 -17.51
C ALA A 238 -3.01 -16.26 -18.44
N ALA A 239 -2.68 -15.08 -17.91
CA ALA A 239 -2.06 -14.00 -18.67
C ALA A 239 -0.65 -14.40 -19.17
N THR A 240 0.17 -15.02 -18.31
CA THR A 240 1.52 -15.50 -18.68
C THR A 240 1.45 -16.46 -19.87
N GLU A 241 0.56 -17.46 -19.83
CA GLU A 241 0.39 -18.40 -20.92
C GLU A 241 -0.17 -17.73 -22.20
N ALA A 242 -1.08 -16.78 -22.05
CA ALA A 242 -1.56 -16.00 -23.19
C ALA A 242 -0.46 -15.12 -23.80
N LEU A 243 0.40 -14.49 -22.99
CA LEU A 243 1.53 -13.67 -23.47
C LEU A 243 2.56 -14.49 -24.24
N LYS A 244 2.80 -15.74 -23.87
CA LYS A 244 3.66 -16.67 -24.65
C LYS A 244 3.08 -16.97 -26.04
N ARG A 245 1.76 -17.09 -26.15
CA ARG A 245 1.06 -17.39 -27.41
C ARG A 245 0.90 -16.17 -28.33
N PHE A 246 0.87 -14.98 -27.74
CA PHE A 246 0.68 -13.71 -28.44
C PHE A 246 1.83 -12.73 -28.10
N PRO A 247 3.03 -12.93 -28.68
CA PRO A 247 4.21 -12.13 -28.35
C PRO A 247 4.06 -10.63 -28.61
N ALA A 248 3.21 -10.22 -29.56
CA ALA A 248 2.96 -8.81 -29.83
C ALA A 248 2.28 -8.10 -28.63
N VAL A 249 1.47 -8.83 -27.83
CA VAL A 249 0.86 -8.28 -26.62
C VAL A 249 1.89 -8.11 -25.49
N ASN A 250 2.99 -8.88 -25.54
CA ASN A 250 4.12 -8.79 -24.60
C ASN A 250 5.27 -7.92 -25.14
N ALA A 251 5.03 -7.07 -26.13
CA ALA A 251 6.05 -6.22 -26.73
C ALA A 251 5.91 -4.76 -26.27
N SER A 252 6.91 -3.95 -26.53
CA SER A 252 6.88 -2.51 -26.34
C SER A 252 7.30 -1.78 -27.63
N LEU A 253 6.97 -0.50 -27.72
CA LEU A 253 7.38 0.36 -28.81
C LEU A 253 8.51 1.28 -28.34
N ASP A 254 9.63 1.29 -29.07
CA ASP A 254 10.73 2.24 -28.92
C ASP A 254 10.91 3.02 -30.22
N GLY A 255 10.39 4.23 -30.23
CA GLY A 255 10.31 5.02 -31.48
C GLY A 255 9.48 4.31 -32.54
N ASN A 256 10.14 3.81 -33.59
CA ASN A 256 9.54 3.03 -34.68
C ASN A 256 9.85 1.52 -34.58
N ASP A 257 10.59 1.11 -33.57
CA ASP A 257 10.99 -0.28 -33.42
C ASP A 257 10.03 -1.01 -32.43
N ILE A 258 9.78 -2.29 -32.76
CA ILE A 258 9.02 -3.19 -31.86
C ILE A 258 10.05 -4.01 -31.08
N VAL A 259 9.99 -3.90 -29.76
CA VAL A 259 10.84 -4.66 -28.83
C VAL A 259 10.06 -5.83 -28.27
N TYR A 260 10.35 -7.05 -28.71
CA TYR A 260 9.74 -8.27 -28.18
C TYR A 260 10.49 -8.73 -26.93
N HIS A 261 9.74 -8.99 -25.85
CA HIS A 261 10.30 -9.49 -24.59
C HIS A 261 10.22 -11.02 -24.53
N GLY A 262 11.35 -11.70 -24.27
CA GLY A 262 11.41 -13.15 -24.10
C GLY A 262 11.02 -13.64 -22.68
N TYR A 263 10.55 -12.74 -21.84
CA TYR A 263 10.13 -12.96 -20.45
C TYR A 263 8.77 -12.29 -20.20
N GLN A 264 8.07 -12.70 -19.15
CA GLN A 264 6.77 -12.15 -18.78
C GLN A 264 6.85 -11.55 -17.39
N ASP A 265 7.03 -10.22 -17.33
CA ASP A 265 7.05 -9.42 -16.12
C ASP A 265 5.71 -8.71 -15.97
N ILE A 266 4.87 -9.18 -15.04
CA ILE A 266 3.50 -8.71 -14.92
C ILE A 266 3.36 -7.73 -13.76
N GLY A 267 3.02 -6.47 -14.09
CA GLY A 267 2.62 -5.47 -13.12
C GLY A 267 1.24 -5.79 -12.55
N VAL A 268 1.09 -5.71 -11.23
CA VAL A 268 -0.20 -5.88 -10.55
C VAL A 268 -0.57 -4.61 -9.83
N ALA A 269 -1.69 -3.99 -10.20
CA ALA A 269 -2.14 -2.76 -9.58
C ALA A 269 -2.58 -2.99 -8.12
N VAL A 270 -1.93 -2.31 -7.19
CA VAL A 270 -2.21 -2.34 -5.74
C VAL A 270 -2.63 -0.96 -5.27
N SER A 271 -3.78 -0.88 -4.60
CA SER A 271 -4.25 0.37 -3.99
C SER A 271 -3.58 0.57 -2.63
N THR A 272 -3.02 1.77 -2.42
CA THR A 272 -2.45 2.21 -1.16
C THR A 272 -3.13 3.51 -0.71
N GLU A 273 -2.91 3.93 0.52
CA GLU A 273 -3.43 5.22 1.03
C GLU A 273 -2.85 6.42 0.27
N ARG A 274 -1.63 6.28 -0.27
CA ARG A 274 -0.94 7.30 -1.07
C ARG A 274 -1.35 7.29 -2.56
N GLY A 275 -2.16 6.30 -3.00
CA GLY A 275 -2.62 6.15 -4.38
C GLY A 275 -2.42 4.75 -4.92
N LEU A 276 -2.57 4.60 -6.25
CA LEU A 276 -2.39 3.35 -6.96
C LEU A 276 -0.91 3.18 -7.33
N VAL A 277 -0.33 2.04 -7.00
CA VAL A 277 1.02 1.62 -7.40
C VAL A 277 0.94 0.32 -8.19
N VAL A 278 1.91 0.08 -9.08
CA VAL A 278 1.93 -1.10 -9.95
C VAL A 278 3.29 -1.81 -9.80
N PRO A 279 3.49 -2.55 -8.70
CA PRO A 279 4.68 -3.38 -8.57
C PRO A 279 4.66 -4.54 -9.57
N VAL A 280 5.84 -5.05 -9.93
CA VAL A 280 6.05 -6.00 -11.02
C VAL A 280 6.48 -7.36 -10.48
N LEU A 281 5.70 -8.39 -10.82
CA LEU A 281 6.08 -9.79 -10.66
C LEU A 281 7.06 -10.14 -11.78
N ARG A 282 8.26 -10.58 -11.43
CA ARG A 282 9.32 -10.95 -12.40
C ARG A 282 9.20 -12.41 -12.78
N ASP A 283 9.50 -12.70 -14.05
CA ASP A 283 9.60 -14.07 -14.57
C ASP A 283 8.40 -14.93 -14.16
N THR A 284 7.17 -14.45 -14.47
CA THR A 284 5.92 -15.09 -14.00
C THR A 284 5.68 -16.47 -14.58
N ASP A 285 6.40 -16.87 -15.61
CA ASP A 285 6.42 -18.21 -16.17
C ASP A 285 7.01 -19.23 -15.19
N ASP A 286 8.07 -18.86 -14.47
CA ASP A 286 8.71 -19.71 -13.44
C ASP A 286 7.95 -19.71 -12.12
N MET A 287 7.05 -18.76 -11.89
CA MET A 287 6.32 -18.65 -10.63
C MET A 287 5.18 -19.66 -10.52
N GLY A 288 5.09 -20.38 -9.39
CA GLY A 288 3.91 -21.14 -9.00
C GLY A 288 2.79 -20.24 -8.47
N LEU A 289 1.56 -20.79 -8.34
CA LEU A 289 0.41 -20.05 -7.78
C LEU A 289 0.70 -19.49 -6.37
N ALA A 290 1.45 -20.24 -5.55
CA ALA A 290 1.82 -19.80 -4.20
C ALA A 290 2.83 -18.66 -4.21
N ASP A 291 3.77 -18.65 -5.16
CA ASP A 291 4.77 -17.61 -5.27
C ASP A 291 4.12 -16.30 -5.71
N VAL A 292 3.22 -16.34 -6.68
CA VAL A 292 2.43 -15.19 -7.12
C VAL A 292 1.66 -14.57 -5.95
N GLU A 293 0.87 -15.38 -5.21
CA GLU A 293 0.09 -14.87 -4.08
C GLU A 293 0.97 -14.34 -2.95
N ARG A 294 2.10 -14.97 -2.66
CA ARG A 294 3.07 -14.53 -1.65
C ARG A 294 3.63 -13.16 -2.03
N THR A 295 4.11 -13.01 -3.26
CA THR A 295 4.71 -11.78 -3.75
C THR A 295 3.70 -10.63 -3.81
N ILE A 296 2.46 -10.88 -4.27
CA ILE A 296 1.40 -9.86 -4.26
C ILE A 296 1.07 -9.41 -2.83
N ASN A 297 1.00 -10.36 -1.88
CA ASN A 297 0.75 -10.02 -0.47
C ASN A 297 1.90 -9.22 0.14
N ASP A 298 3.16 -9.53 -0.21
CA ASP A 298 4.33 -8.74 0.19
C ASP A 298 4.27 -7.32 -0.39
N PHE A 299 3.99 -7.18 -1.67
CA PHE A 299 3.79 -5.88 -2.30
C PHE A 299 2.67 -5.07 -1.64
N ALA A 300 1.54 -5.71 -1.33
CA ALA A 300 0.44 -5.05 -0.64
C ALA A 300 0.82 -4.58 0.78
N LYS A 301 1.65 -5.35 1.50
CA LYS A 301 2.16 -4.98 2.82
C LYS A 301 3.15 -3.82 2.71
N ARG A 302 4.20 -3.98 1.89
CA ARG A 302 5.22 -2.92 1.66
C ARG A 302 4.61 -1.65 1.07
N GLY A 303 3.59 -1.78 0.21
CA GLY A 303 2.86 -0.66 -0.36
C GLY A 303 2.11 0.17 0.70
N ARG A 304 1.45 -0.48 1.66
CA ARG A 304 0.80 0.20 2.79
C ARG A 304 1.80 0.87 3.74
N GLU A 305 2.97 0.24 3.92
CA GLU A 305 4.05 0.77 4.74
C GLU A 305 4.88 1.84 4.01
N GLY A 306 4.61 2.13 2.72
CA GLY A 306 5.37 3.08 1.90
C GLY A 306 6.78 2.62 1.55
N LYS A 307 7.07 1.31 1.64
CA LYS A 307 8.40 0.71 1.46
C LYS A 307 8.63 0.09 0.09
N LEU A 308 7.76 0.33 -0.89
CA LEU A 308 8.01 -0.08 -2.27
C LEU A 308 9.06 0.82 -2.91
N GLY A 309 10.13 0.21 -3.42
CA GLY A 309 11.20 0.90 -4.12
C GLY A 309 10.89 1.13 -5.60
N MET A 310 11.72 1.93 -6.26
CA MET A 310 11.63 2.14 -7.72
C MET A 310 11.86 0.83 -8.49
N GLU A 311 12.73 -0.04 -7.98
CA GLU A 311 13.05 -1.35 -8.57
C GLU A 311 11.82 -2.26 -8.64
N ASP A 312 10.92 -2.17 -7.64
CA ASP A 312 9.68 -2.95 -7.63
C ASP A 312 8.69 -2.52 -8.73
N MET A 313 8.78 -1.30 -9.24
CA MET A 313 7.79 -0.67 -10.12
C MET A 313 8.24 -0.48 -11.57
N GLN A 314 9.49 -0.82 -11.89
CA GLN A 314 10.06 -0.63 -13.24
C GLN A 314 10.10 -1.94 -14.04
N GLY A 315 10.12 -1.86 -15.35
CA GLY A 315 10.46 -2.97 -16.26
C GLY A 315 9.35 -4.00 -16.49
N GLY A 316 8.10 -3.76 -16.08
CA GLY A 316 6.99 -4.67 -16.41
C GLY A 316 6.65 -4.66 -17.89
N THR A 317 6.25 -5.83 -18.44
CA THR A 317 5.87 -5.99 -19.87
C THR A 317 4.36 -5.96 -20.09
N PHE A 318 3.59 -6.26 -19.06
CA PHE A 318 2.12 -6.30 -19.08
C PHE A 318 1.57 -5.87 -17.71
N THR A 319 0.35 -5.35 -17.66
CA THR A 319 -0.27 -4.95 -16.38
C THR A 319 -1.63 -5.62 -16.18
N ILE A 320 -1.91 -6.06 -14.95
CA ILE A 320 -3.25 -6.52 -14.51
C ILE A 320 -3.77 -5.57 -13.44
N THR A 321 -4.98 -5.06 -13.64
CA THR A 321 -5.66 -4.20 -12.66
C THR A 321 -7.00 -4.78 -12.25
N ASN A 322 -7.36 -4.69 -10.96
CA ASN A 322 -8.60 -5.23 -10.42
C ASN A 322 -9.49 -4.12 -9.85
N GLY A 323 -10.42 -3.62 -10.67
CA GLY A 323 -11.48 -2.70 -10.24
C GLY A 323 -12.65 -3.37 -9.53
N GLY A 324 -12.74 -4.70 -9.59
CA GLY A 324 -13.85 -5.48 -9.04
C GLY A 324 -13.94 -5.40 -7.51
N VAL A 325 -12.82 -5.23 -6.82
CA VAL A 325 -12.76 -5.03 -5.36
C VAL A 325 -13.48 -3.75 -4.91
N PHE A 326 -13.61 -2.78 -5.80
CA PHE A 326 -14.32 -1.50 -5.59
C PHE A 326 -15.74 -1.52 -6.17
N GLY A 327 -16.17 -2.67 -6.72
CA GLY A 327 -17.51 -2.84 -7.30
C GLY A 327 -17.65 -2.44 -8.76
N SER A 328 -16.55 -2.15 -9.48
CA SER A 328 -16.61 -1.81 -10.90
C SER A 328 -17.25 -2.91 -11.73
N LEU A 329 -18.26 -2.55 -12.52
CA LEU A 329 -18.89 -3.47 -13.48
C LEU A 329 -18.00 -3.68 -14.71
N MET A 330 -17.50 -2.59 -15.27
CA MET A 330 -16.71 -2.54 -16.49
C MET A 330 -15.99 -1.20 -16.58
N SER A 331 -14.76 -1.19 -17.08
CA SER A 331 -13.95 0.02 -17.31
C SER A 331 -13.00 -0.19 -18.49
N THR A 332 -12.45 0.90 -19.00
CA THR A 332 -11.40 0.92 -20.02
C THR A 332 -10.10 1.33 -19.32
N PRO A 333 -9.24 0.37 -18.90
CA PRO A 333 -8.01 0.72 -18.22
C PRO A 333 -7.06 1.48 -19.16
N ILE A 334 -6.32 2.44 -18.59
CA ILE A 334 -5.30 3.21 -19.31
C ILE A 334 -4.00 2.40 -19.32
N LEU A 335 -3.29 2.40 -20.45
CA LEU A 335 -2.00 1.72 -20.58
C LEU A 335 -0.96 2.29 -19.62
N ASN A 336 0.00 1.45 -19.23
CA ASN A 336 1.17 1.84 -18.44
C ASN A 336 2.42 1.82 -19.36
N PRO A 337 2.76 2.92 -20.05
CA PRO A 337 3.88 2.93 -20.97
C PRO A 337 5.20 2.51 -20.29
N PRO A 338 6.10 1.79 -20.99
CA PRO A 338 6.10 1.48 -22.42
C PRO A 338 5.29 0.23 -22.83
N GLN A 339 4.52 -0.37 -21.91
CA GLN A 339 3.67 -1.53 -22.16
C GLN A 339 2.59 -1.21 -23.20
N THR A 340 2.26 -2.20 -24.03
CA THR A 340 1.28 -2.05 -25.11
C THR A 340 -0.09 -2.63 -24.78
N ALA A 341 -0.24 -3.30 -23.64
CA ALA A 341 -1.53 -3.84 -23.21
C ALA A 341 -1.69 -3.87 -21.68
N ILE A 342 -2.95 -3.86 -21.25
CA ILE A 342 -3.37 -3.95 -19.85
C ILE A 342 -4.68 -4.71 -19.73
N LEU A 343 -4.75 -5.66 -18.76
CA LEU A 343 -5.95 -6.43 -18.45
C LEU A 343 -6.68 -5.81 -17.25
N GLY A 344 -7.94 -5.44 -17.44
CA GLY A 344 -8.85 -5.01 -16.38
C GLY A 344 -9.78 -6.14 -15.92
N MET A 345 -9.75 -6.41 -14.62
CA MET A 345 -10.69 -7.31 -13.96
C MET A 345 -11.79 -6.52 -13.27
N HIS A 346 -13.00 -7.10 -13.20
CA HIS A 346 -14.16 -6.44 -12.65
C HIS A 346 -14.86 -7.33 -11.60
N LYS A 347 -15.98 -6.85 -11.05
CA LYS A 347 -16.70 -7.59 -10.03
C LYS A 347 -17.27 -8.90 -10.57
N ILE A 348 -17.22 -9.95 -9.73
CA ILE A 348 -17.97 -11.19 -9.96
C ILE A 348 -19.40 -10.94 -9.50
N GLN A 349 -20.37 -11.30 -10.34
CA GLN A 349 -21.79 -11.24 -10.00
C GLN A 349 -22.55 -12.40 -10.60
N GLU A 350 -23.55 -12.89 -9.89
CA GLU A 350 -24.46 -13.92 -10.42
C GLU A 350 -25.31 -13.34 -11.54
N ARG A 351 -25.32 -14.03 -12.70
CA ARG A 351 -26.07 -13.62 -13.88
C ARG A 351 -26.73 -14.81 -14.55
N PRO A 352 -27.95 -14.66 -15.09
CA PRO A 352 -28.59 -15.68 -15.89
C PRO A 352 -27.88 -15.79 -17.24
N MET A 353 -27.37 -16.97 -17.53
CA MET A 353 -26.66 -17.30 -18.78
C MET A 353 -27.36 -18.43 -19.51
N ALA A 354 -27.40 -18.37 -20.83
CA ALA A 354 -27.92 -19.47 -21.65
C ALA A 354 -26.81 -20.50 -21.85
N VAL A 355 -26.96 -21.68 -21.26
CA VAL A 355 -26.03 -22.81 -21.39
C VAL A 355 -26.80 -24.03 -21.93
N ASN A 356 -26.42 -24.55 -23.09
CA ASN A 356 -27.06 -25.68 -23.73
C ASN A 356 -28.60 -25.53 -23.87
N GLY A 357 -29.08 -24.32 -24.16
CA GLY A 357 -30.48 -23.99 -24.30
C GLY A 357 -31.26 -23.81 -22.98
N GLN A 358 -30.59 -23.88 -21.84
CA GLN A 358 -31.17 -23.65 -20.51
C GLN A 358 -30.65 -22.39 -19.87
N VAL A 359 -31.47 -21.71 -19.07
CA VAL A 359 -31.02 -20.57 -18.27
C VAL A 359 -30.41 -21.09 -16.98
N VAL A 360 -29.12 -20.79 -16.79
CA VAL A 360 -28.36 -21.17 -15.59
C VAL A 360 -27.80 -19.91 -14.94
N ILE A 361 -27.88 -19.83 -13.61
CA ILE A 361 -27.22 -18.75 -12.86
C ILE A 361 -25.74 -19.07 -12.69
N LEU A 362 -24.87 -18.19 -13.18
CA LEU A 362 -23.42 -18.36 -13.12
C LEU A 362 -22.76 -17.11 -12.56
N PRO A 363 -21.66 -17.28 -11.79
CA PRO A 363 -20.82 -16.17 -11.34
C PRO A 363 -19.98 -15.64 -12.51
N MET A 364 -20.40 -14.56 -13.11
CA MET A 364 -19.77 -13.96 -14.30
C MET A 364 -18.91 -12.78 -13.92
N MET A 365 -17.79 -12.60 -14.64
CA MET A 365 -16.93 -11.43 -14.55
C MET A 365 -16.70 -10.85 -15.95
N TYR A 366 -16.72 -9.54 -16.09
CA TYR A 366 -16.20 -8.88 -17.29
C TYR A 366 -14.69 -8.72 -17.22
N LEU A 367 -14.05 -8.98 -18.35
CA LEU A 367 -12.65 -8.69 -18.60
C LEU A 367 -12.55 -7.61 -19.67
N ALA A 368 -11.65 -6.68 -19.48
CA ALA A 368 -11.32 -5.63 -20.46
C ALA A 368 -9.83 -5.74 -20.82
N LEU A 369 -9.50 -5.75 -22.08
CA LEU A 369 -8.14 -5.61 -22.57
C LEU A 369 -8.04 -4.29 -23.31
N SER A 370 -7.32 -3.31 -22.74
CA SER A 370 -6.91 -2.12 -23.47
C SER A 370 -5.54 -2.36 -24.08
N TYR A 371 -5.35 -1.93 -25.30
CA TYR A 371 -4.12 -2.17 -26.08
C TYR A 371 -3.82 -1.04 -27.06
N ASP A 372 -2.56 -0.94 -27.47
CA ASP A 372 -2.12 0.00 -28.49
C ASP A 372 -2.33 -0.60 -29.90
N HIS A 373 -3.33 -0.06 -30.59
CA HIS A 373 -3.71 -0.56 -31.92
C HIS A 373 -2.68 -0.26 -33.02
N ARG A 374 -1.62 0.47 -32.71
CA ARG A 374 -0.48 0.63 -33.63
C ARG A 374 0.35 -0.66 -33.76
N LEU A 375 0.34 -1.51 -32.72
CA LEU A 375 1.08 -2.76 -32.65
C LEU A 375 0.16 -3.98 -32.68
N ILE A 376 -0.88 -3.98 -31.88
CA ILE A 376 -1.77 -5.13 -31.69
C ILE A 376 -3.04 -4.91 -32.49
N ASP A 377 -3.39 -5.86 -33.38
CA ASP A 377 -4.62 -5.80 -34.14
C ASP A 377 -5.83 -6.34 -33.35
N GLY A 378 -7.05 -6.03 -33.84
CA GLY A 378 -8.27 -6.44 -33.16
C GLY A 378 -8.47 -7.96 -33.07
N LYS A 379 -7.99 -8.71 -34.06
CA LYS A 379 -8.05 -10.19 -34.04
C LYS A 379 -7.18 -10.75 -32.94
N GLU A 380 -5.94 -10.29 -32.87
CA GLU A 380 -4.95 -10.73 -31.91
C GLU A 380 -5.38 -10.39 -30.47
N ALA A 381 -5.85 -9.16 -30.25
CA ALA A 381 -6.37 -8.71 -28.96
C ALA A 381 -7.56 -9.57 -28.47
N VAL A 382 -8.50 -9.86 -29.36
CA VAL A 382 -9.67 -10.70 -29.03
C VAL A 382 -9.25 -12.14 -28.75
N GLN A 383 -8.35 -12.71 -29.56
CA GLN A 383 -7.86 -14.08 -29.35
C GLN A 383 -7.05 -14.21 -28.06
N PHE A 384 -6.24 -13.21 -27.72
CA PHE A 384 -5.53 -13.14 -26.44
C PHE A 384 -6.53 -13.18 -25.25
N LEU A 385 -7.57 -12.35 -25.30
CA LEU A 385 -8.57 -12.30 -24.24
C LEU A 385 -9.42 -13.58 -24.15
N VAL A 386 -9.72 -14.21 -25.30
CA VAL A 386 -10.38 -15.52 -25.36
C VAL A 386 -9.50 -16.60 -24.75
N THR A 387 -8.19 -16.59 -25.01
CA THR A 387 -7.24 -17.54 -24.41
C THR A 387 -7.26 -17.43 -22.89
N ILE A 388 -7.21 -16.20 -22.32
CA ILE A 388 -7.32 -15.99 -20.86
C ILE A 388 -8.65 -16.54 -20.34
N LYS A 389 -9.77 -16.26 -21.03
CA LYS A 389 -11.09 -16.79 -20.68
C LYS A 389 -11.08 -18.31 -20.63
N ASP A 390 -10.62 -18.97 -21.69
CA ASP A 390 -10.62 -20.44 -21.81
C ASP A 390 -9.79 -21.09 -20.68
N LEU A 391 -8.62 -20.51 -20.34
CA LEU A 391 -7.77 -20.99 -19.25
C LEU A 391 -8.41 -20.80 -17.86
N LEU A 392 -9.23 -19.78 -17.68
CA LEU A 392 -9.96 -19.54 -16.44
C LEU A 392 -11.23 -20.41 -16.33
N GLU A 393 -11.92 -20.64 -17.44
CA GLU A 393 -13.11 -21.50 -17.49
C GLU A 393 -12.77 -23.00 -17.40
N ASP A 394 -11.53 -23.38 -17.79
CA ASP A 394 -10.98 -24.73 -17.59
C ASP A 394 -9.55 -24.63 -17.00
N PRO A 395 -9.42 -24.45 -15.67
CA PRO A 395 -8.10 -24.30 -15.04
C PRO A 395 -7.19 -25.53 -15.15
N ALA A 396 -7.72 -26.71 -15.53
CA ALA A 396 -6.90 -27.89 -15.76
C ALA A 396 -5.95 -27.69 -16.95
N ARG A 397 -6.30 -26.85 -17.93
CA ARG A 397 -5.45 -26.50 -19.09
C ARG A 397 -4.16 -25.81 -18.66
N LEU A 398 -4.20 -24.99 -17.59
CA LEU A 398 -3.00 -24.36 -17.00
C LEU A 398 -2.01 -25.38 -16.43
N LEU A 399 -2.50 -26.55 -15.99
CA LEU A 399 -1.67 -27.62 -15.43
C LEU A 399 -1.12 -28.56 -16.51
N LEU A 400 -1.82 -28.65 -17.63
CA LEU A 400 -1.49 -29.56 -18.74
C LEU A 400 -0.70 -28.87 -19.86
N ASP A 401 -0.54 -27.56 -19.76
CA ASP A 401 0.17 -26.73 -20.76
C ASP A 401 -0.43 -26.87 -22.17
N ILE A 402 -1.80 -26.81 -22.28
CA ILE A 402 -2.57 -26.97 -23.53
C ILE A 402 -3.52 -25.81 -23.81
#